data_302d7d3c69ab76141cdd69fbd3d91661
#
_entry.id   302d7d3c69ab76141cdd69fbd3d91661
#
_cell.length_a   1.000
_cell.length_b   1.000
_cell.length_c   1.000
_cell.angle_alpha   90.00
_cell.angle_beta   90.00
_cell.angle_gamma   90.00
#
_symmetry.space_group_name_H-M   'P 1'
#
loop_
_entity.id
_entity.type
_entity.pdbx_description
1 polymer ?
#
loop_
_entity_poly.entity_id
_entity_poly.type
_entity_poly.pdbx_seq_one_letter_code
_entity_poly.pdbx_strand_id
1 'polypeptide(L)'
;LLYDTLSVIMSKSTQSTLLPRRAQKNLSIVGEQIRLARLRRDISIAQIADRAGCSELTVMRVEKGTPSVAIGTYLRILFALNLDEDILLIAQQDTIGRELQDLSLKKRQRASSKRGERRCP
;
A
#
# COMPACT_ATOMS: atom_id res chain seq x y z
N LEU A 1 -11.02 -35.05 -3.08
CA LEU A 1 -11.77 -34.09 -3.90
C LEU A 1 -12.05 -32.77 -3.18
N LEU A 2 -12.67 -32.83 -2.00
CA LEU A 2 -12.87 -31.65 -1.16
C LEU A 2 -11.54 -31.06 -0.68
N TYR A 3 -10.61 -31.95 -0.35
CA TYR A 3 -9.27 -31.57 0.07
C TYR A 3 -8.53 -30.82 -1.04
N ASP A 4 -8.60 -31.30 -2.27
CA ASP A 4 -7.95 -30.66 -3.42
C ASP A 4 -8.57 -29.29 -3.73
N THR A 5 -9.90 -29.17 -3.61
CA THR A 5 -10.59 -27.90 -3.79
C THR A 5 -10.19 -26.86 -2.75
N LEU A 6 -10.15 -27.30 -1.48
CA LEU A 6 -9.68 -26.43 -0.38
C LEU A 6 -8.23 -26.03 -0.56
N SER A 7 -7.37 -26.95 -0.97
CA SER A 7 -5.96 -26.70 -1.24
C SER A 7 -5.79 -25.65 -2.34
N VAL A 8 -6.55 -25.75 -3.42
CA VAL A 8 -6.51 -24.80 -4.53
C VAL A 8 -7.00 -23.41 -4.07
N ILE A 9 -8.09 -23.36 -3.30
CA ILE A 9 -8.63 -22.10 -2.79
C ILE A 9 -7.63 -21.45 -1.82
N MET A 10 -7.06 -22.21 -0.90
CA MET A 10 -6.06 -21.73 0.03
C MET A 10 -4.78 -21.30 -0.68
N SER A 11 -4.38 -22.03 -1.71
CA SER A 11 -3.24 -21.69 -2.55
C SER A 11 -3.42 -20.35 -3.25
N LYS A 12 -4.59 -20.10 -3.84
CA LYS A 12 -4.91 -18.82 -4.47
C LYS A 12 -4.93 -17.69 -3.45
N SER A 13 -5.56 -17.90 -2.31
CA SER A 13 -5.57 -16.93 -1.21
C SER A 13 -4.16 -16.60 -0.73
N THR A 14 -3.34 -17.63 -0.54
CA THR A 14 -1.94 -17.47 -0.14
C THR A 14 -1.15 -16.71 -1.21
N GLN A 15 -1.33 -17.04 -2.48
CA GLN A 15 -0.66 -16.34 -3.57
C GLN A 15 -1.06 -14.87 -3.66
N SER A 16 -2.33 -14.53 -3.41
CA SER A 16 -2.78 -13.15 -3.41
C SER A 16 -2.18 -12.29 -2.30
N THR A 17 -1.75 -12.94 -1.19
CA THR A 17 -1.12 -12.26 -0.05
C THR A 17 0.40 -12.31 -0.10
N LEU A 18 0.97 -13.17 -0.98
CA LEU A 18 2.42 -13.28 -1.13
C LEU A 18 2.93 -12.18 -2.08
N LEU A 19 3.93 -11.48 -1.61
CA LEU A 19 4.61 -10.48 -2.43
C LEU A 19 5.86 -11.08 -3.09
N PRO A 20 6.28 -10.56 -4.25
CA PRO A 20 7.62 -10.83 -4.75
C PRO A 20 8.66 -10.50 -3.67
N ARG A 21 9.75 -11.26 -3.65
CA ARG A 21 10.77 -11.15 -2.59
C ARG A 21 11.23 -9.71 -2.35
N ARG A 22 11.49 -8.95 -3.41
CA ARG A 22 11.94 -7.56 -3.31
C ARG A 22 10.87 -6.66 -2.71
N ALA A 23 9.61 -6.84 -3.10
CA ALA A 23 8.49 -6.08 -2.54
C ALA A 23 8.27 -6.41 -1.07
N GLN A 24 8.37 -7.69 -0.69
CA GLN A 24 8.25 -8.08 0.71
C GLN A 24 9.38 -7.49 1.56
N LYS A 25 10.59 -7.48 1.05
CA LYS A 25 11.72 -6.85 1.73
C LYS A 25 11.44 -5.37 1.99
N ASN A 26 10.93 -4.66 0.98
CA ASN A 26 10.60 -3.24 1.11
C ASN A 26 9.50 -3.02 2.16
N LEU A 27 8.48 -3.84 2.16
CA LEU A 27 7.40 -3.73 3.14
C LEU A 27 7.90 -4.02 4.56
N SER A 28 8.81 -4.98 4.72
CA SER A 28 9.42 -5.29 6.02
C SER A 28 10.26 -4.11 6.52
N ILE A 29 10.94 -3.40 5.62
CA ILE A 29 11.68 -2.18 5.96
C ILE A 29 10.71 -1.10 6.44
N VAL A 30 9.59 -0.91 5.76
CA VAL A 30 8.56 0.05 6.17
C VAL A 30 8.03 -0.31 7.56
N GLY A 31 7.72 -1.59 7.79
CA GLY A 31 7.26 -2.06 9.09
C GLY A 31 8.26 -1.75 10.21
N GLU A 32 9.54 -1.98 9.96
CA GLU A 32 10.59 -1.67 10.93
C GLU A 32 10.73 -0.16 11.17
N GLN A 33 10.58 0.64 10.13
CA GLN A 33 10.57 2.12 10.27
C GLN A 33 9.41 2.58 11.14
N ILE A 34 8.24 1.98 10.99
CA ILE A 34 7.07 2.27 11.84
C ILE A 34 7.36 1.88 13.28
N ARG A 35 7.93 0.70 13.49
CA ARG A 35 8.31 0.24 14.82
C ARG A 35 9.28 1.22 15.49
N LEU A 36 10.33 1.61 14.80
CA LEU A 36 11.32 2.56 15.32
C LEU A 36 10.70 3.93 15.61
N ALA A 37 9.79 4.40 14.76
CA ALA A 37 9.07 5.65 14.99
C ALA A 37 8.23 5.58 16.26
N ARG A 38 7.57 4.45 16.51
CA ARG A 38 6.83 4.21 17.74
C ARG A 38 7.75 4.24 18.97
N LEU A 39 8.87 3.52 18.89
CA LEU A 39 9.83 3.44 20.00
C LEU A 39 10.47 4.80 20.32
N ARG A 40 10.78 5.60 19.29
CA ARG A 40 11.33 6.96 19.52
C ARG A 40 10.37 7.86 20.28
N ARG A 41 9.07 7.58 20.18
CA ARG A 41 8.02 8.34 20.89
C ARG A 41 7.63 7.72 22.22
N ASP A 42 8.33 6.63 22.60
CA ASP A 42 8.05 5.89 23.83
C ASP A 42 6.58 5.47 23.94
N ILE A 43 6.04 4.98 22.83
CA ILE A 43 4.66 4.50 22.74
C ILE A 43 4.67 2.98 22.71
N SER A 44 3.86 2.34 23.58
CA SER A 44 3.70 0.89 23.57
C SER A 44 2.82 0.44 22.42
N ILE A 45 2.87 -0.86 22.10
CA ILE A 45 1.99 -1.48 21.10
C ILE A 45 0.52 -1.28 21.50
N ALA A 46 0.20 -1.46 22.79
CA ALA A 46 -1.16 -1.24 23.30
C ALA A 46 -1.64 0.19 23.07
N GLN A 47 -0.80 1.17 23.33
CA GLN A 47 -1.14 2.57 23.15
C GLN A 47 -1.35 2.94 21.70
N ILE A 48 -0.48 2.49 20.79
CA ILE A 48 -0.63 2.79 19.37
C ILE A 48 -1.85 2.06 18.78
N ALA A 49 -2.12 0.84 19.21
CA ALA A 49 -3.31 0.08 18.81
C ALA A 49 -4.60 0.83 19.19
N ASP A 50 -4.66 1.33 20.40
CA ASP A 50 -5.80 2.10 20.88
C ASP A 50 -5.99 3.37 20.05
N ARG A 51 -4.94 4.14 19.83
CA ARG A 51 -4.98 5.38 19.04
C ARG A 51 -5.34 5.13 17.58
N ALA A 52 -4.85 4.05 16.99
CA ALA A 52 -5.12 3.71 15.60
C ALA A 52 -6.46 2.99 15.41
N GLY A 53 -7.12 2.57 16.48
CA GLY A 53 -8.38 1.87 16.41
C GLY A 53 -8.23 0.45 15.84
N CYS A 54 -7.16 -0.25 16.16
CA CYS A 54 -6.91 -1.63 15.73
C CYS A 54 -6.40 -2.48 16.90
N SER A 55 -6.27 -3.78 16.68
CA SER A 55 -5.77 -4.69 17.69
C SER A 55 -4.24 -4.62 17.80
N GLU A 56 -3.71 -5.03 18.94
CA GLU A 56 -2.27 -5.14 19.14
C GLU A 56 -1.64 -6.11 18.14
N LEU A 57 -2.34 -7.21 17.83
CA LEU A 57 -1.88 -8.19 16.84
C LEU A 57 -1.74 -7.51 15.46
N THR A 58 -2.67 -6.65 15.09
CA THR A 58 -2.61 -5.90 13.84
C THR A 58 -1.39 -4.98 13.80
N VAL A 59 -1.10 -4.27 14.88
CA VAL A 59 0.11 -3.45 15.00
C VAL A 59 1.37 -4.30 14.81
N MET A 60 1.44 -5.44 15.47
CA MET A 60 2.58 -6.35 15.33
C MET A 60 2.75 -6.83 13.89
N ARG A 61 1.65 -7.13 13.20
CA ARG A 61 1.68 -7.52 11.79
C ARG A 61 2.20 -6.41 10.89
N VAL A 62 1.75 -5.18 11.13
CA VAL A 62 2.23 -4.01 10.38
C VAL A 62 3.74 -3.83 10.60
N GLU A 63 4.20 -3.93 11.83
CA GLU A 63 5.62 -3.75 12.15
C GLU A 63 6.51 -4.86 11.59
N LYS A 64 5.94 -6.03 11.32
CA LYS A 64 6.64 -7.13 10.63
C LYS A 64 6.55 -7.04 9.11
N GLY A 65 5.77 -6.12 8.57
CA GLY A 65 5.59 -5.98 7.13
C GLY A 65 4.68 -7.05 6.55
N THR A 66 3.63 -7.43 7.26
CA THR A 66 2.66 -8.40 6.78
C THR A 66 1.84 -7.81 5.64
N PRO A 67 1.83 -8.44 4.44
CA PRO A 67 1.17 -7.85 3.27
C PRO A 67 -0.36 -7.95 3.28
N SER A 68 -0.93 -8.79 4.14
CA SER A 68 -2.38 -8.97 4.21
C SER A 68 -3.10 -7.88 5.00
N VAL A 69 -2.39 -6.95 5.60
CA VAL A 69 -2.99 -5.83 6.33
C VAL A 69 -3.37 -4.73 5.34
N ALA A 70 -4.59 -4.21 5.46
CA ALA A 70 -5.07 -3.16 4.59
C ALA A 70 -4.21 -1.89 4.72
N ILE A 71 -4.01 -1.20 3.59
CA ILE A 71 -3.24 0.05 3.58
C ILE A 71 -3.86 1.11 4.50
N GLY A 72 -5.19 1.13 4.62
CA GLY A 72 -5.87 2.04 5.53
C GLY A 72 -5.46 1.84 6.99
N THR A 73 -5.14 0.62 7.37
CA THR A 73 -4.65 0.32 8.72
C THR A 73 -3.24 0.84 8.92
N TYR A 74 -2.36 0.66 7.93
CA TYR A 74 -1.05 1.29 7.93
C TYR A 74 -1.17 2.80 8.10
N LEU A 75 -2.10 3.41 7.35
CA LEU A 75 -2.30 4.85 7.40
C LEU A 75 -2.81 5.32 8.75
N ARG A 76 -3.70 4.57 9.41
CA ARG A 76 -4.18 4.92 10.76
C ARG A 76 -3.03 4.89 11.78
N ILE A 77 -2.13 3.93 11.67
CA ILE A 77 -0.96 3.83 12.54
C ILE A 77 -0.02 5.00 12.28
N LEU A 78 0.25 5.32 11.02
CA LEU A 78 1.06 6.47 10.64
C LEU A 78 0.44 7.77 11.13
N PHE A 79 -0.87 7.92 11.01
CA PHE A 79 -1.58 9.09 11.52
C PHE A 79 -1.43 9.23 13.03
N ALA A 80 -1.52 8.11 13.77
CA ALA A 80 -1.32 8.11 15.21
C ALA A 80 0.12 8.50 15.60
N LEU A 81 1.08 8.31 14.68
CA LEU A 81 2.49 8.71 14.87
C LEU A 81 2.78 10.11 14.29
N ASN A 82 1.80 10.80 13.73
CA ASN A 82 1.97 12.06 12.98
C ASN A 82 2.86 11.91 11.75
N LEU A 83 2.83 10.74 11.11
CA LEU A 83 3.60 10.41 9.91
C LEU A 83 2.68 10.08 8.73
N ASP A 84 1.43 10.49 8.77
CA ASP A 84 0.45 10.20 7.74
C ASP A 84 0.81 10.82 6.37
N GLU A 85 1.55 11.93 6.37
CA GLU A 85 2.00 12.56 5.12
C GLU A 85 3.05 11.74 4.38
N ASP A 86 3.70 10.78 5.05
CA ASP A 86 4.65 9.88 4.39
C ASP A 86 4.00 9.05 3.29
N ILE A 87 2.68 8.84 3.36
CA ILE A 87 1.93 8.14 2.32
C ILE A 87 2.01 8.88 0.97
N LEU A 88 2.18 10.19 0.99
CA LEU A 88 2.29 11.01 -0.20
C LEU A 88 3.57 10.76 -0.98
N LEU A 89 4.57 10.15 -0.34
CA LEU A 89 5.84 9.81 -0.98
C LEU A 89 5.77 8.54 -1.82
N ILE A 90 4.70 7.77 -1.66
CA ILE A 90 4.49 6.55 -2.45
C ILE A 90 4.30 6.92 -3.91
N ALA A 91 5.14 6.33 -4.78
CA ALA A 91 5.14 6.56 -6.23
C ALA A 91 5.40 8.01 -6.66
N GLN A 92 5.88 8.86 -5.75
CA GLN A 92 6.20 10.25 -6.06
C GLN A 92 7.38 10.38 -7.03
N GLN A 93 8.39 9.53 -6.87
CA GLN A 93 9.63 9.54 -7.67
C GLN A 93 9.47 8.64 -8.91
N ASP A 94 8.61 9.03 -9.82
CA ASP A 94 8.35 8.28 -11.06
C ASP A 94 8.76 9.08 -12.29
N THR A 95 10.04 9.33 -12.43
CA THR A 95 10.60 10.15 -13.52
C THR A 95 10.32 9.54 -14.89
N ILE A 96 10.60 8.23 -15.04
CA ILE A 96 10.40 7.52 -16.31
C ILE A 96 8.92 7.48 -16.68
N GLY A 97 8.06 7.12 -15.70
CA GLY A 97 6.62 7.05 -15.92
C GLY A 97 6.03 8.40 -16.30
N ARG A 98 6.49 9.49 -15.68
CA ARG A 98 6.05 10.84 -16.01
C ARG A 98 6.41 11.24 -17.44
N GLU A 99 7.64 10.95 -17.88
CA GLU A 99 8.08 11.20 -19.25
C GLU A 99 7.22 10.43 -20.26
N LEU A 100 7.00 9.14 -20.00
CA LEU A 100 6.15 8.31 -20.85
C LEU A 100 4.70 8.79 -20.85
N GLN A 101 4.19 9.20 -19.72
CA GLN A 101 2.84 9.72 -19.56
C GLN A 101 2.65 11.01 -20.34
N ASP A 102 3.58 11.94 -20.23
CA ASP A 102 3.51 13.22 -20.93
C ASP A 102 3.40 13.02 -22.44
N LEU A 103 4.19 12.11 -23.00
CA LEU A 103 4.12 11.78 -24.42
C LEU A 103 2.80 11.13 -24.80
N SER A 104 2.33 10.18 -24.00
CA SER A 104 1.08 9.43 -24.24
C SER A 104 -0.16 10.29 -24.05
N LEU A 105 -0.19 11.10 -23.00
CA LEU A 105 -1.33 11.97 -22.70
C LEU A 105 -1.52 13.05 -23.76
N LYS A 106 -0.45 13.62 -24.27
CA LYS A 106 -0.54 14.60 -25.37
C LYS A 106 -1.24 13.99 -26.56
N LYS A 107 -0.89 12.76 -26.93
CA LYS A 107 -1.53 12.03 -28.03
C LYS A 107 -3.00 11.71 -27.73
N ARG A 108 -3.31 11.26 -26.50
CA ARG A 108 -4.68 10.92 -26.08
C ARG A 108 -5.58 12.14 -26.04
N GLN A 109 -5.10 13.24 -25.51
CA GLN A 109 -5.86 14.48 -25.44
C GLN A 109 -6.24 14.99 -26.84
N ARG A 110 -5.30 14.92 -27.79
CA ARG A 110 -5.57 15.27 -29.19
C ARG A 110 -6.64 14.36 -29.81
N ALA A 111 -6.54 13.05 -29.58
CA ALA A 111 -7.51 12.08 -30.08
C ALA A 111 -8.89 12.29 -29.44
N SER A 112 -8.96 12.57 -28.15
CA SER A 112 -10.20 12.85 -27.43
C SER A 112 -10.86 14.14 -27.90
N SER A 113 -10.10 15.19 -28.14
CA SER A 113 -10.60 16.46 -28.69
C SER A 113 -11.24 16.28 -30.08
N LYS A 114 -10.57 15.54 -30.95
CA LYS A 114 -11.10 15.24 -32.29
C LYS A 114 -12.40 14.46 -32.23
N ARG A 115 -12.52 13.51 -31.29
CA ARG A 115 -13.77 12.76 -31.09
C ARG A 115 -14.90 13.67 -30.58
N GLY A 116 -14.58 14.58 -29.70
CA GLY A 116 -15.52 15.56 -29.19
C GLY A 116 -16.05 16.44 -30.29
N GLU A 117 -15.17 16.96 -31.13
CA GLU A 117 -15.54 17.79 -32.27
C GLU A 117 -16.43 17.03 -33.27
N ARG A 118 -16.17 15.75 -33.51
CA ARG A 118 -16.99 14.93 -34.41
C ARG A 118 -18.37 14.62 -33.84
N ARG A 119 -18.56 14.66 -32.55
CA ARG A 119 -19.85 14.38 -31.88
C ARG A 119 -20.72 15.62 -31.77
N CYS A 120 -20.16 16.79 -31.94
CA CYS A 120 -20.92 18.03 -31.99
C CYS A 120 -21.42 18.22 -33.39
N PRO A 121 -22.73 18.06 -33.65
CA PRO A 121 -23.30 18.32 -34.96
C PRO A 121 -23.27 19.80 -35.30
#